data_44e477c111f816dc383cff0901902828
#
_entry.id   44e477c111f816dc383cff0901902828
#
_cell.length_a   1.000
_cell.length_b   1.000
_cell.length_c   1.000
_cell.angle_alpha   90.00
_cell.angle_beta   90.00
_cell.angle_gamma   90.00
#
_symmetry.space_group_name_H-M   'P 1'
#
loop_
_entity.id
_entity.type
_entity.pdbx_description
1 polymer ?
#
loop_
_entity_poly.entity_id
_entity_poly.type
_entity_poly.pdbx_seq_one_letter_code
_entity_poly.pdbx_strand_id
1 'polypeptide(L)'
;MMNALFLDMGACIMVYMDNILIYTKTEEGHDEIVLQVLEILWKNDLFVKAEKCEFKVRTVKFLGLIIGPNGVSMNLKKVDGILKWPIPMKVKEVQLFLGLANFFCHFIKDFSKIATPLHKLTRKDAVWSWGSAEQKEIGRAHV
;
A
#
# COMPACT_ATOMS: atom_id res chain seq x y z
N MET A 1 9.94 9.26 14.36
CA MET A 1 11.08 8.64 15.10
C MET A 1 11.77 7.58 14.25
N MET A 2 11.14 6.48 13.86
CA MET A 2 11.78 5.42 13.03
C MET A 2 12.42 5.94 11.73
N ASN A 3 11.72 6.75 10.93
CA ASN A 3 12.27 7.29 9.68
C ASN A 3 13.54 8.12 9.88
N ALA A 4 13.69 8.80 11.02
CA ALA A 4 14.87 9.62 11.31
C ALA A 4 16.13 8.80 11.55
N LEU A 5 16.01 7.56 12.03
CA LEU A 5 17.13 6.67 12.30
C LEU A 5 17.83 6.18 11.02
N PHE A 6 17.12 6.18 9.90
CA PHE A 6 17.60 5.60 8.64
C PHE A 6 17.78 6.63 7.51
N LEU A 7 17.73 7.94 7.84
CA LEU A 7 17.87 9.01 6.84
C LEU A 7 19.19 8.93 6.06
N ASP A 8 20.26 8.54 6.73
CA ASP A 8 21.61 8.51 6.15
C ASP A 8 21.89 7.22 5.34
N MET A 9 21.00 6.23 5.38
CA MET A 9 21.19 4.94 4.71
C MET A 9 20.71 4.93 3.25
N GLY A 10 20.25 6.08 2.73
CA GLY A 10 19.93 6.26 1.32
C GLY A 10 18.74 5.45 0.81
N ALA A 11 18.73 5.17 -0.50
CA ALA A 11 17.59 4.60 -1.22
C ALA A 11 17.41 3.08 -1.06
N CYS A 12 18.04 2.46 -0.07
CA CYS A 12 17.97 1.00 0.12
C CYS A 12 16.99 0.55 1.21
N ILE A 13 16.37 1.50 1.91
CA ILE A 13 15.47 1.21 3.04
C ILE A 13 14.18 2.02 2.90
N MET A 14 13.07 1.35 3.12
CA MET A 14 11.76 1.96 3.24
C MET A 14 11.17 1.63 4.60
N VAL A 15 10.83 2.66 5.36
CA VAL A 15 10.22 2.52 6.68
C VAL A 15 8.79 3.04 6.64
N TYR A 16 7.88 2.23 7.14
CA TYR A 16 6.48 2.61 7.31
C TYR A 16 5.99 2.14 8.67
N MET A 17 5.79 3.10 9.57
CA MET A 17 5.49 2.84 10.98
C MET A 17 6.55 1.93 11.62
N ASP A 18 6.21 0.68 11.90
CA ASP A 18 7.05 -0.37 12.49
C ASP A 18 7.59 -1.39 11.47
N ASN A 19 7.21 -1.27 10.20
CA ASN A 19 7.68 -2.14 9.14
C ASN A 19 8.90 -1.54 8.44
N ILE A 20 9.96 -2.33 8.30
CA ILE A 20 11.19 -1.95 7.58
C ILE A 20 11.35 -2.89 6.40
N LEU A 21 11.44 -2.32 5.20
CA LEU A 21 11.78 -3.03 3.98
C LEU A 21 13.19 -2.63 3.56
N ILE A 22 14.06 -3.63 3.41
CA ILE A 22 15.43 -3.45 2.91
C ILE A 22 15.47 -4.06 1.50
N TYR A 23 15.95 -3.30 0.53
CA TYR A 23 16.06 -3.75 -0.85
C TYR A 23 17.37 -3.29 -1.48
N THR A 24 18.03 -4.19 -2.18
CA THR A 24 19.34 -3.96 -2.80
C THR A 24 19.39 -4.62 -4.17
N LYS A 25 20.34 -4.19 -4.99
CA LYS A 25 20.57 -4.78 -6.32
C LYS A 25 21.40 -6.06 -6.27
N THR A 26 22.24 -6.22 -5.25
CA THR A 26 23.16 -7.35 -5.06
C THR A 26 22.96 -8.01 -3.73
N GLU A 27 23.22 -9.31 -3.64
CA GLU A 27 23.08 -10.08 -2.38
C GLU A 27 24.16 -9.69 -1.37
N GLU A 28 25.39 -9.45 -1.83
CA GLU A 28 26.52 -9.05 -0.96
C GLU A 28 26.27 -7.73 -0.25
N GLY A 29 25.87 -6.69 -0.98
CA GLY A 29 25.47 -5.40 -0.39
C GLY A 29 24.22 -5.47 0.49
N HIS A 30 23.38 -6.50 0.28
CA HIS A 30 22.18 -6.70 1.10
C HIS A 30 22.54 -7.06 2.55
N ASP A 31 23.44 -8.00 2.74
CA ASP A 31 23.85 -8.46 4.07
C ASP A 31 24.49 -7.33 4.89
N GLU A 32 25.30 -6.49 4.25
CA GLU A 32 25.90 -5.32 4.93
C GLU A 32 24.84 -4.33 5.40
N ILE A 33 23.86 -4.02 4.57
CA ILE A 33 22.78 -3.09 4.94
C ILE A 33 21.89 -3.68 6.02
N VAL A 34 21.58 -4.98 5.97
CA VAL A 34 20.80 -5.66 7.02
C VAL A 34 21.55 -5.56 8.36
N LEU A 35 22.86 -5.82 8.40
CA LEU A 35 23.66 -5.69 9.62
C LEU A 35 23.65 -4.26 10.16
N GLN A 36 23.83 -3.26 9.31
CA GLN A 36 23.76 -1.84 9.70
C GLN A 36 22.41 -1.47 10.31
N VAL A 37 21.31 -1.94 9.68
CA VAL A 37 19.96 -1.72 10.20
C VAL A 37 19.78 -2.33 11.58
N LEU A 38 20.22 -3.59 11.75
CA LEU A 38 20.13 -4.28 13.04
C LEU A 38 20.97 -3.59 14.12
N GLU A 39 22.18 -3.08 13.78
CA GLU A 39 23.00 -2.30 14.71
C GLU A 39 22.33 -0.98 15.13
N ILE A 40 21.73 -0.26 14.18
CA ILE A 40 21.01 1.00 14.47
C ILE A 40 19.84 0.72 15.40
N LEU A 41 19.07 -0.33 15.14
CA LEU A 41 17.96 -0.74 16.01
C LEU A 41 18.45 -1.08 17.40
N TRP A 42 19.51 -1.89 17.50
CA TRP A 42 20.12 -2.27 18.78
C TRP A 42 20.61 -1.06 19.59
N LYS A 43 21.30 -0.11 18.96
CA LYS A 43 21.80 1.11 19.60
C LYS A 43 20.67 2.03 20.11
N ASN A 44 19.47 1.86 19.61
CA ASN A 44 18.27 2.65 20.00
C ASN A 44 17.27 1.85 20.83
N ASP A 45 17.68 0.72 21.42
CA ASP A 45 16.84 -0.18 22.23
C ASP A 45 15.56 -0.66 21.50
N LEU A 46 15.65 -0.83 20.17
CA LEU A 46 14.59 -1.32 19.34
C LEU A 46 14.83 -2.78 18.96
N PHE A 47 13.86 -3.65 19.24
CA PHE A 47 13.99 -5.08 19.03
C PHE A 47 13.02 -5.57 17.95
N VAL A 48 13.52 -6.44 17.09
CA VAL A 48 12.71 -7.10 16.06
C VAL A 48 12.22 -8.46 16.54
N LYS A 49 11.01 -8.85 16.11
CA LYS A 49 10.50 -10.19 16.35
C LYS A 49 10.96 -11.09 15.19
N ALA A 50 11.86 -12.02 15.49
CA ALA A 50 12.46 -12.91 14.49
C ALA A 50 11.40 -13.68 13.67
N GLU A 51 10.31 -14.12 14.33
CA GLU A 51 9.21 -14.82 13.67
C GLU A 51 8.41 -13.98 12.66
N LYS A 52 8.58 -12.65 12.68
CA LYS A 52 7.97 -11.71 11.72
C LYS A 52 8.94 -11.21 10.67
N CYS A 53 10.21 -11.60 10.75
CA CYS A 53 11.24 -11.18 9.83
C CYS A 53 11.38 -12.18 8.68
N GLU A 54 11.42 -11.66 7.47
CA GLU A 54 11.73 -12.42 6.26
C GLU A 54 13.08 -11.95 5.71
N PHE A 55 14.10 -12.80 5.73
CA PHE A 55 15.44 -12.47 5.27
C PHE A 55 15.74 -13.16 3.94
N LYS A 56 16.51 -12.49 3.07
CA LYS A 56 17.00 -13.02 1.77
C LYS A 56 15.88 -13.57 0.87
N VAL A 57 14.70 -12.96 0.92
CA VAL A 57 13.59 -13.33 0.04
C VAL A 57 13.61 -12.48 -1.21
N ARG A 58 13.33 -13.09 -2.37
CA ARG A 58 13.26 -12.37 -3.65
C ARG A 58 11.91 -11.67 -3.85
N THR A 59 10.91 -12.10 -3.12
CA THR A 59 9.56 -11.53 -3.20
C THR A 59 9.00 -11.40 -1.80
N VAL A 60 8.53 -10.21 -1.47
CA VAL A 60 8.02 -9.89 -0.13
C VAL A 60 6.65 -9.21 -0.22
N LYS A 61 5.82 -9.44 0.77
CA LYS A 61 4.56 -8.71 0.96
C LYS A 61 4.79 -7.52 1.87
N PHE A 62 4.62 -6.33 1.35
CA PHE A 62 4.82 -5.10 2.10
C PHE A 62 3.66 -4.14 1.86
N LEU A 63 2.96 -3.72 2.92
CA LEU A 63 1.83 -2.78 2.89
C LEU A 63 0.70 -3.17 1.90
N GLY A 64 0.44 -4.46 1.74
CA GLY A 64 -0.59 -4.94 0.80
C GLY A 64 -0.13 -5.01 -0.65
N LEU A 65 1.14 -4.73 -0.91
CA LEU A 65 1.80 -4.89 -2.19
C LEU A 65 2.66 -6.16 -2.18
N ILE A 66 2.94 -6.68 -3.36
CA ILE A 66 3.93 -7.72 -3.59
C ILE A 66 5.09 -7.06 -4.33
N ILE A 67 6.26 -7.05 -3.70
CA ILE A 67 7.49 -6.46 -4.23
C ILE A 67 8.42 -7.60 -4.60
N GLY A 68 8.90 -7.61 -5.83
CA GLY A 68 9.78 -8.65 -6.36
C GLY A 68 10.66 -8.15 -7.50
N PRO A 69 11.45 -9.04 -8.10
CA PRO A 69 12.41 -8.70 -9.16
C PRO A 69 11.76 -8.04 -10.39
N ASN A 70 10.50 -8.39 -10.66
CA ASN A 70 9.74 -7.88 -11.81
C ASN A 70 8.99 -6.56 -11.49
N GLY A 71 9.22 -5.98 -10.32
CA GLY A 71 8.58 -4.74 -9.87
C GLY A 71 7.57 -4.94 -8.75
N VAL A 72 6.60 -4.03 -8.69
CA VAL A 72 5.60 -3.97 -7.63
C VAL A 72 4.23 -4.32 -8.19
N SER A 73 3.50 -5.20 -7.53
CA SER A 73 2.14 -5.59 -7.89
C SER A 73 1.21 -5.60 -6.67
N MET A 74 -0.09 -5.59 -6.91
CA MET A 74 -1.06 -5.69 -5.82
C MET A 74 -1.17 -7.11 -5.28
N ASN A 75 -1.40 -7.23 -3.97
CA ASN A 75 -1.76 -8.50 -3.38
C ASN A 75 -3.20 -8.86 -3.76
N LEU A 76 -3.39 -9.96 -4.48
CA LEU A 76 -4.70 -10.42 -4.97
C LEU A 76 -5.75 -10.55 -3.85
N LYS A 77 -5.35 -10.91 -2.62
CA LYS A 77 -6.27 -10.97 -1.48
C LYS A 77 -6.86 -9.60 -1.12
N LYS A 78 -6.10 -8.52 -1.35
CA LYS A 78 -6.60 -7.14 -1.14
C LYS A 78 -7.51 -6.71 -2.27
N VAL A 79 -7.21 -7.13 -3.50
CA VAL A 79 -8.06 -6.91 -4.67
C VAL A 79 -9.41 -7.61 -4.47
N ASP A 80 -9.43 -8.84 -3.96
CA ASP A 80 -10.65 -9.58 -3.68
C ASP A 80 -11.59 -8.85 -2.69
N GLY A 81 -11.02 -8.15 -1.71
CA GLY A 81 -11.78 -7.28 -0.81
C GLY A 81 -12.46 -6.09 -1.52
N ILE A 82 -11.82 -5.55 -2.57
CA ILE A 82 -12.41 -4.49 -3.41
C ILE A 82 -13.50 -5.09 -4.31
N LEU A 83 -13.23 -6.24 -4.92
CA LEU A 83 -14.18 -6.95 -5.79
C LEU A 83 -15.49 -7.32 -5.08
N LYS A 84 -15.40 -7.69 -3.82
CA LYS A 84 -16.54 -8.05 -2.96
C LYS A 84 -17.10 -6.88 -2.17
N TRP A 85 -16.67 -5.65 -2.47
CA TRP A 85 -17.16 -4.47 -1.76
C TRP A 85 -18.67 -4.31 -1.95
N PRO A 86 -19.43 -4.19 -0.86
CA PRO A 86 -20.86 -4.00 -0.96
C PRO A 86 -21.19 -2.66 -1.63
N ILE A 87 -22.33 -2.61 -2.31
CA ILE A 87 -22.82 -1.38 -2.94
C ILE A 87 -22.99 -0.31 -1.85
N PRO A 88 -22.31 0.84 -1.95
CA PRO A 88 -22.45 1.90 -0.96
C PRO A 88 -23.87 2.44 -0.89
N MET A 89 -24.41 2.55 0.30
CA MET A 89 -25.73 3.10 0.60
C MET A 89 -25.67 4.52 1.17
N LYS A 90 -24.47 5.00 1.53
CA LYS A 90 -24.23 6.28 2.20
C LYS A 90 -22.92 6.91 1.72
N VAL A 91 -22.87 8.24 1.81
CA VAL A 91 -21.67 9.02 1.49
C VAL A 91 -20.43 8.51 2.22
N LYS A 92 -20.54 8.15 3.50
CA LYS A 92 -19.42 7.60 4.28
C LYS A 92 -18.84 6.31 3.71
N GLU A 93 -19.67 5.45 3.16
CA GLU A 93 -19.24 4.19 2.55
C GLU A 93 -18.53 4.42 1.22
N VAL A 94 -18.97 5.44 0.44
CA VAL A 94 -18.25 5.90 -0.76
C VAL A 94 -16.89 6.47 -0.39
N GLN A 95 -16.81 7.28 0.68
CA GLN A 95 -15.54 7.82 1.17
C GLN A 95 -14.58 6.72 1.61
N LEU A 96 -15.10 5.67 2.27
CA LEU A 96 -14.31 4.52 2.69
C LEU A 96 -13.75 3.75 1.49
N PHE A 97 -14.60 3.49 0.50
CA PHE A 97 -14.21 2.87 -0.77
C PHE A 97 -13.13 3.69 -1.50
N LEU A 98 -13.36 4.99 -1.66
CA LEU A 98 -12.40 5.89 -2.31
C LEU A 98 -11.07 5.95 -1.55
N GLY A 99 -11.09 5.94 -0.22
CA GLY A 99 -9.88 5.89 0.61
C GLY A 99 -9.06 4.63 0.35
N LEU A 100 -9.71 3.48 0.27
CA LEU A 100 -9.05 2.22 -0.07
C LEU A 100 -8.57 2.20 -1.52
N ALA A 101 -9.43 2.59 -2.47
CA ALA A 101 -9.11 2.59 -3.90
C ALA A 101 -7.97 3.57 -4.23
N ASN A 102 -7.91 4.72 -3.54
CA ASN A 102 -6.84 5.70 -3.71
C ASN A 102 -5.46 5.15 -3.29
N PHE A 103 -5.40 4.25 -2.32
CA PHE A 103 -4.15 3.57 -1.96
C PHE A 103 -3.59 2.76 -3.15
N PHE A 104 -4.48 2.21 -3.98
CA PHE A 104 -4.11 1.40 -5.14
C PHE A 104 -4.21 2.15 -6.48
N CYS A 105 -4.40 3.47 -6.47
CA CYS A 105 -4.65 4.28 -7.67
C CYS A 105 -3.60 4.14 -8.77
N HIS A 106 -2.33 3.91 -8.41
CA HIS A 106 -1.23 3.71 -9.36
C HIS A 106 -1.35 2.42 -10.19
N PHE A 107 -2.10 1.44 -9.71
CA PHE A 107 -2.33 0.16 -10.40
C PHE A 107 -3.62 0.15 -11.20
N ILE A 108 -4.46 1.19 -11.07
CA ILE A 108 -5.76 1.29 -11.75
C ILE A 108 -5.62 2.31 -12.88
N LYS A 109 -5.74 1.83 -14.12
CA LYS A 109 -5.68 2.70 -15.29
C LYS A 109 -6.82 3.72 -15.26
N ASP A 110 -6.51 4.98 -15.55
CA ASP A 110 -7.48 6.08 -15.59
C ASP A 110 -8.27 6.27 -14.27
N PHE A 111 -7.67 5.94 -13.12
CA PHE A 111 -8.33 5.99 -11.81
C PHE A 111 -9.06 7.32 -11.55
N SER A 112 -8.47 8.46 -11.90
CA SER A 112 -9.07 9.77 -11.70
C SER A 112 -10.41 9.94 -12.43
N LYS A 113 -10.52 9.38 -13.64
CA LYS A 113 -11.77 9.40 -14.41
C LYS A 113 -12.83 8.49 -13.79
N ILE A 114 -12.39 7.29 -13.36
CA ILE A 114 -13.23 6.30 -12.68
C ILE A 114 -13.75 6.83 -11.34
N ALA A 115 -12.90 7.49 -10.57
CA ALA A 115 -13.26 8.03 -9.26
C ALA A 115 -14.10 9.31 -9.31
N THR A 116 -14.12 10.04 -10.43
CA THR A 116 -14.81 11.34 -10.54
C THR A 116 -16.32 11.29 -10.19
N PRO A 117 -17.15 10.36 -10.69
CA PRO A 117 -18.56 10.27 -10.29
C PRO A 117 -18.73 10.02 -8.79
N LEU A 118 -17.89 9.14 -8.22
CA LEU A 118 -17.92 8.81 -6.79
C LEU A 118 -17.50 10.00 -5.94
N HIS A 119 -16.49 10.77 -6.36
CA HIS A 119 -16.10 12.00 -5.67
C HIS A 119 -17.20 13.07 -5.69
N LYS A 120 -18.01 13.14 -6.76
CA LYS A 120 -19.16 14.07 -6.81
C LYS A 120 -20.16 13.77 -5.70
N LEU A 121 -20.43 12.49 -5.41
CA LEU A 121 -21.32 12.08 -4.32
C LEU A 121 -20.81 12.43 -2.92
N THR A 122 -19.51 12.66 -2.75
CA THR A 122 -18.92 12.99 -1.44
C THR A 122 -18.87 14.49 -1.16
N ARG A 123 -19.32 15.35 -2.09
CA ARG A 123 -19.36 16.80 -1.89
C ARG A 123 -20.42 17.18 -0.86
N LYS A 124 -20.18 18.28 -0.14
CA LYS A 124 -21.00 18.75 0.96
C LYS A 124 -22.45 19.04 0.56
N ASP A 125 -22.66 19.50 -0.68
CA ASP A 125 -23.95 19.90 -1.22
C ASP A 125 -24.53 18.88 -2.23
N ALA A 126 -23.96 17.67 -2.30
CA ALA A 126 -24.43 16.65 -3.23
C ALA A 126 -25.68 15.98 -2.71
N VAL A 127 -26.72 15.95 -3.55
CA VAL A 127 -27.88 15.09 -3.31
C VAL A 127 -27.46 13.65 -3.57
N TRP A 128 -27.73 12.77 -2.61
CA TRP A 128 -27.43 11.36 -2.75
C TRP A 128 -28.23 10.76 -3.91
N SER A 129 -27.53 10.33 -4.95
CA SER A 129 -28.13 9.66 -6.11
C SER A 129 -27.17 8.56 -6.54
N TRP A 130 -27.55 7.31 -6.27
CA TRP A 130 -26.80 6.13 -6.70
C TRP A 130 -27.43 5.57 -7.97
N GLY A 131 -26.73 5.61 -9.08
CA GLY A 131 -27.22 5.18 -10.37
C GLY A 131 -26.31 4.14 -11.04
N SER A 132 -26.64 3.84 -12.29
CA SER A 132 -25.86 2.90 -13.11
C SER A 132 -24.46 3.38 -13.43
N ALA A 133 -24.23 4.70 -13.43
CA ALA A 133 -22.91 5.28 -13.66
C ALA A 133 -21.96 4.97 -12.50
N GLU A 134 -22.39 5.21 -11.26
CA GLU A 134 -21.62 4.96 -10.03
C GLU A 134 -21.37 3.47 -9.85
N GLN A 135 -22.38 2.64 -10.11
CA GLN A 135 -22.25 1.18 -10.05
C GLN A 135 -21.24 0.64 -11.06
N LYS A 136 -21.22 1.19 -12.28
CA LYS A 136 -20.29 0.81 -13.33
C LYS A 136 -18.85 1.18 -12.96
N GLU A 137 -18.64 2.32 -12.29
CA GLU A 137 -17.31 2.77 -11.91
C GLU A 137 -16.71 1.93 -10.77
N ILE A 138 -17.50 1.46 -9.82
CA ILE A 138 -17.04 0.45 -8.86
C ILE A 138 -16.61 -0.82 -9.61
N GLY A 139 -17.39 -1.29 -10.58
CA GLY A 139 -17.05 -2.43 -11.43
C GLY A 139 -15.75 -2.26 -12.21
N ARG A 140 -15.42 -1.04 -12.67
CA ARG A 140 -14.18 -0.73 -13.40
C ARG A 140 -12.95 -0.65 -12.50
N ALA A 141 -13.10 -0.32 -11.23
CA ALA A 141 -12.00 -0.35 -10.25
C ALA A 141 -11.53 -1.79 -9.97
N HIS A 142 -12.20 -2.77 -10.55
CA HIS A 142 -11.93 -4.20 -10.40
C HIS A 142 -10.90 -4.76 -11.41
N VAL A 143 -10.28 -3.96 -12.25
CA VAL A 143 -9.33 -4.46 -13.26
C VAL A 143 -7.91 -4.54 -12.72
#